data_8c3ed5e728d5e2803597d48bd868fbb0
#
_entry.id   8c3ed5e728d5e2803597d48bd868fbb0
#
_cell.length_a   1.000
_cell.length_b   1.000
_cell.length_c   1.000
_cell.angle_alpha   90.00
_cell.angle_beta   90.00
_cell.angle_gamma   90.00
#
_symmetry.space_group_name_H-M   'P 1'
#
loop_
_entity.id
_entity.type
_entity.pdbx_description
1 polymer ?
#
loop_
_entity_poly.entity_id
_entity_poly.type
_entity_poly.pdbx_seq_one_letter_code
_entity_poly.pdbx_strand_id
1 'polypeptide(L)'
;MIEIHGLSIDLGEFHLRNINLTINDGEYMVLLGPTGAGKTVLLECIVGIYRPHAGRILVDGTDVTRLFPEERNVGFVPQDYALFPNMTVKRNVAYGLRARRAPHDEIEPKCDEMMKSLGISHLHHRLPLNLSGGERQRVALGRALITQPRILLLDEPLSALDENLRAELAAELVRIQRSLHGTFLHVCHSLDEAADVADRVAIMRDGTIVQVGTIAEIIARPASLFVARFTRARNFLNGTARPAACGCRIDLANGVSLAADRCTAQGPITAVIRPEDVQILNGAFQDTDGVIRGRVMSLRAKPMFTEILLDAGISLVVLDRTGRTQEAHVGDELLVRVPPEVVNVFPRSPDA
;
A
#
# COMPACT_ATOMS: atom_id res chain seq x y z
N MET A 1 8.74 -18.40 -3.69
CA MET A 1 7.38 -18.26 -3.09
C MET A 1 7.49 -18.21 -1.57
N ILE A 2 6.66 -17.39 -0.90
CA ILE A 2 6.55 -17.38 0.58
C ILE A 2 5.11 -17.71 0.94
N GLU A 3 4.92 -18.66 1.86
CA GLU A 3 3.59 -19.01 2.38
C GLU A 3 3.58 -18.91 3.90
N ILE A 4 2.59 -18.24 4.45
CA ILE A 4 2.38 -18.07 5.87
C ILE A 4 1.01 -18.65 6.22
N HIS A 5 0.98 -19.60 7.13
CA HIS A 5 -0.22 -20.32 7.53
C HIS A 5 -0.46 -20.18 9.03
N GLY A 6 -1.50 -19.42 9.40
CA GLY A 6 -1.97 -19.30 10.78
C GLY A 6 -0.94 -18.72 11.77
N LEU A 7 -0.01 -17.90 11.29
CA LEU A 7 1.07 -17.36 12.11
C LEU A 7 0.53 -16.46 13.21
N SER A 8 0.97 -16.75 14.45
CA SER A 8 0.65 -15.94 15.61
C SER A 8 1.88 -15.77 16.50
N ILE A 9 2.04 -14.54 17.04
CA ILE A 9 3.13 -14.19 17.96
C ILE A 9 2.66 -13.14 18.94
N ASP A 10 3.13 -13.24 20.18
CA ASP A 10 2.90 -12.27 21.24
C ASP A 10 4.24 -11.61 21.63
N LEU A 11 4.28 -10.27 21.58
CA LEU A 11 5.42 -9.45 21.95
C LEU A 11 4.96 -8.36 22.94
N GLY A 12 4.82 -8.73 24.21
CA GLY A 12 4.25 -7.85 25.23
C GLY A 12 2.80 -7.48 24.93
N GLU A 13 2.53 -6.22 24.74
CA GLU A 13 1.18 -5.72 24.40
C GLU A 13 0.82 -5.88 22.91
N PHE A 14 1.79 -6.24 22.08
CA PHE A 14 1.60 -6.36 20.64
C PHE A 14 1.40 -7.83 20.23
N HIS A 15 0.44 -8.08 19.35
CA HIS A 15 0.08 -9.42 18.89
C HIS A 15 -0.12 -9.47 17.38
N LEU A 16 0.46 -10.49 16.72
CA LEU A 16 -0.03 -10.97 15.42
C LEU A 16 -0.93 -12.16 15.62
N ARG A 17 -2.06 -12.18 14.93
CA ARG A 17 -3.08 -13.22 15.11
C ARG A 17 -3.50 -13.84 13.79
N ASN A 18 -3.29 -15.16 13.69
CA ASN A 18 -3.76 -15.98 12.58
C ASN A 18 -3.46 -15.38 11.17
N ILE A 19 -2.21 -14.92 10.99
CA ILE A 19 -1.78 -14.37 9.71
C ILE A 19 -1.71 -15.49 8.67
N ASN A 20 -2.44 -15.28 7.57
CA ASN A 20 -2.39 -16.13 6.38
C ASN A 20 -2.05 -15.24 5.19
N LEU A 21 -0.94 -15.53 4.50
CA LEU A 21 -0.46 -14.76 3.36
C LEU A 21 0.33 -15.64 2.41
N THR A 22 0.05 -15.53 1.13
CA THR A 22 0.84 -16.16 0.08
C THR A 22 1.40 -15.09 -0.84
N ILE A 23 2.72 -15.11 -1.03
CA ILE A 23 3.47 -14.28 -1.97
C ILE A 23 4.01 -15.22 -3.04
N ASN A 24 3.55 -15.05 -4.27
CA ASN A 24 3.90 -15.95 -5.36
C ASN A 24 5.36 -15.78 -5.79
N ASP A 25 5.90 -16.78 -6.48
CA ASP A 25 7.25 -16.66 -7.04
C ASP A 25 7.31 -15.53 -8.06
N GLY A 26 8.34 -14.70 -7.99
CA GLY A 26 8.49 -13.55 -8.87
C GLY A 26 7.51 -12.40 -8.61
N GLU A 27 6.75 -12.40 -7.51
CA GLU A 27 5.79 -11.35 -7.17
C GLU A 27 6.45 -10.22 -6.37
N TYR A 28 6.08 -8.98 -6.67
CA TYR A 28 6.35 -7.82 -5.83
C TYR A 28 5.13 -7.54 -4.95
N MET A 29 5.15 -8.03 -3.72
CA MET A 29 4.09 -7.80 -2.73
C MET A 29 4.42 -6.62 -1.84
N VAL A 30 3.45 -5.73 -1.60
CA VAL A 30 3.58 -4.66 -0.61
C VAL A 30 2.67 -4.92 0.59
N LEU A 31 3.22 -4.81 1.78
CA LEU A 31 2.49 -4.87 3.04
C LEU A 31 2.19 -3.45 3.53
N LEU A 32 0.93 -3.05 3.43
CA LEU A 32 0.42 -1.74 3.80
C LEU A 32 -0.30 -1.78 5.15
N GLY A 33 -0.29 -0.66 5.86
CA GLY A 33 -1.08 -0.48 7.08
C GLY A 33 -0.59 0.69 7.91
N PRO A 34 -1.36 1.14 8.90
CA PRO A 34 -0.96 2.20 9.81
C PRO A 34 0.27 1.80 10.63
N THR A 35 0.89 2.82 11.26
CA THR A 35 1.95 2.58 12.25
C THR A 35 1.39 1.72 13.39
N GLY A 36 2.17 0.74 13.84
CA GLY A 36 1.74 -0.20 14.88
C GLY A 36 0.86 -1.36 14.38
N ALA A 37 0.55 -1.47 13.07
CA ALA A 37 -0.24 -2.60 12.55
C ALA A 37 0.49 -3.96 12.62
N GLY A 38 1.82 -3.98 12.83
CA GLY A 38 2.61 -5.20 12.95
C GLY A 38 3.39 -5.62 11.71
N LYS A 39 3.52 -4.72 10.73
CA LYS A 39 4.20 -5.00 9.47
C LYS A 39 5.65 -5.43 9.64
N THR A 40 6.45 -4.65 10.38
CA THR A 40 7.84 -4.96 10.72
C THR A 40 7.97 -6.29 11.47
N VAL A 41 7.09 -6.54 12.45
CA VAL A 41 7.11 -7.80 13.21
C VAL A 41 6.83 -9.00 12.32
N LEU A 42 5.88 -8.89 11.38
CA LEU A 42 5.63 -9.95 10.40
C LEU A 42 6.86 -10.21 9.52
N LEU A 43 7.50 -9.13 9.05
CA LEU A 43 8.73 -9.20 8.26
C LEU A 43 9.85 -9.89 9.06
N GLU A 44 10.05 -9.51 10.33
CA GLU A 44 11.05 -10.07 11.22
C GLU A 44 10.77 -11.53 11.58
N CYS A 45 9.50 -11.96 11.63
CA CYS A 45 9.14 -13.37 11.71
C CYS A 45 9.57 -14.13 10.45
N ILE A 46 9.40 -13.55 9.24
CA ILE A 46 9.83 -14.18 7.99
C ILE A 46 11.36 -14.26 7.92
N VAL A 47 12.07 -13.20 8.34
CA VAL A 47 13.54 -13.20 8.45
C VAL A 47 14.04 -14.24 9.45
N GLY A 48 13.29 -14.47 10.54
CA GLY A 48 13.65 -15.39 11.63
C GLY A 48 14.24 -14.73 12.86
N ILE A 49 14.11 -13.40 12.97
CA ILE A 49 14.47 -12.64 14.18
C ILE A 49 13.53 -13.03 15.32
N TYR A 50 12.22 -13.05 15.02
CA TYR A 50 11.22 -13.54 15.97
C TYR A 50 10.71 -14.93 15.59
N ARG A 51 10.44 -15.74 16.59
CA ARG A 51 9.85 -17.07 16.43
C ARG A 51 8.38 -17.04 16.81
N PRO A 52 7.46 -17.32 15.87
CA PRO A 52 6.04 -17.40 16.18
C PRO A 52 5.76 -18.57 17.13
N HIS A 53 4.79 -18.41 18.01
CA HIS A 53 4.34 -19.48 18.91
C HIS A 53 3.34 -20.42 18.23
N ALA A 54 2.69 -19.99 17.13
CA ALA A 54 1.79 -20.80 16.34
C ALA A 54 1.92 -20.47 14.83
N GLY A 55 1.51 -21.41 14.01
CA GLY A 55 1.57 -21.30 12.55
C GLY A 55 2.88 -21.75 11.94
N ARG A 56 3.01 -21.59 10.63
CA ARG A 56 4.16 -22.00 9.83
C ARG A 56 4.52 -20.96 8.78
N ILE A 57 5.81 -20.88 8.46
CA ILE A 57 6.37 -20.07 7.36
C ILE A 57 7.10 -21.03 6.43
N LEU A 58 6.69 -21.09 5.17
CA LEU A 58 7.38 -21.85 4.14
C LEU A 58 8.04 -20.89 3.16
N VAL A 59 9.25 -21.22 2.77
CA VAL A 59 10.02 -20.55 1.71
C VAL A 59 10.32 -21.59 0.66
N ASP A 60 9.85 -21.39 -0.55
CA ASP A 60 9.97 -22.35 -1.66
C ASP A 60 9.55 -23.78 -1.25
N GLY A 61 8.43 -23.89 -0.50
CA GLY A 61 7.90 -25.16 0.01
C GLY A 61 8.64 -25.75 1.22
N THR A 62 9.75 -25.15 1.65
CA THR A 62 10.52 -25.60 2.81
C THR A 62 10.05 -24.88 4.08
N ASP A 63 9.74 -25.61 5.14
CA ASP A 63 9.38 -25.02 6.44
C ASP A 63 10.62 -24.40 7.09
N VAL A 64 10.64 -23.06 7.15
CA VAL A 64 11.72 -22.27 7.74
C VAL A 64 11.37 -21.70 9.11
N THR A 65 10.22 -22.07 9.68
CA THR A 65 9.67 -21.46 10.90
C THR A 65 10.65 -21.45 12.05
N ARG A 66 11.45 -22.51 12.19
CA ARG A 66 12.42 -22.69 13.29
C ARG A 66 13.87 -22.46 12.91
N LEU A 67 14.16 -22.21 11.62
CA LEU A 67 15.50 -21.94 11.12
C LEU A 67 16.00 -20.57 11.59
N PHE A 68 17.30 -20.44 11.76
CA PHE A 68 17.95 -19.16 12.02
C PHE A 68 17.95 -18.27 10.76
N PRO A 69 18.08 -16.94 10.89
CA PRO A 69 18.05 -16.02 9.74
C PRO A 69 19.02 -16.39 8.61
N GLU A 70 20.24 -16.78 8.95
CA GLU A 70 21.28 -17.16 7.99
C GLU A 70 20.97 -18.44 7.20
N GLU A 71 20.06 -19.28 7.70
CA GLU A 71 19.65 -20.55 7.07
C GLU A 71 18.47 -20.35 6.11
N ARG A 72 17.75 -19.22 6.19
CA ARG A 72 16.51 -18.97 5.40
C ARG A 72 16.76 -18.49 3.98
N ASN A 73 18.01 -18.14 3.66
CA ASN A 73 18.43 -17.66 2.33
C ASN A 73 17.58 -16.49 1.77
N VAL A 74 17.17 -15.56 2.64
CA VAL A 74 16.45 -14.34 2.30
C VAL A 74 17.36 -13.11 2.43
N GLY A 75 17.24 -12.15 1.52
CA GLY A 75 17.84 -10.84 1.67
C GLY A 75 16.94 -9.97 2.56
N PHE A 76 17.53 -9.12 3.41
CA PHE A 76 16.77 -8.23 4.28
C PHE A 76 17.40 -6.84 4.36
N VAL A 77 16.56 -5.82 4.23
CA VAL A 77 16.91 -4.42 4.44
C VAL A 77 16.01 -3.90 5.57
N PRO A 78 16.56 -3.74 6.78
CA PRO A 78 15.80 -3.21 7.93
C PRO A 78 15.62 -1.69 7.81
N GLN A 79 14.67 -1.15 8.57
CA GLN A 79 14.30 0.27 8.60
C GLN A 79 15.45 1.19 9.02
N ASP A 80 16.32 0.74 9.92
CA ASP A 80 17.50 1.48 10.41
C ASP A 80 18.73 1.30 9.51
N TYR A 81 18.56 0.60 8.36
CA TYR A 81 19.59 0.22 7.39
C TYR A 81 20.66 -0.73 7.93
N ALA A 82 20.89 -0.82 9.23
CA ALA A 82 21.86 -1.65 9.92
C ALA A 82 23.23 -1.74 9.21
N LEU A 83 23.77 -0.60 8.75
CA LEU A 83 25.08 -0.55 8.09
C LEU A 83 26.18 -0.78 9.11
N PHE A 84 27.24 -1.48 8.70
CA PHE A 84 28.44 -1.68 9.52
C PHE A 84 29.19 -0.37 9.66
N PRO A 85 29.22 0.27 10.85
CA PRO A 85 29.71 1.64 11.03
C PRO A 85 31.23 1.78 10.77
N ASN A 86 31.98 0.71 10.98
CA ASN A 86 33.43 0.65 10.81
C ASN A 86 33.87 0.20 9.41
N MET A 87 32.93 0.01 8.49
CA MET A 87 33.20 -0.38 7.11
C MET A 87 32.86 0.76 6.15
N THR A 88 33.69 0.97 5.13
CA THR A 88 33.38 1.91 4.06
C THR A 88 32.14 1.46 3.27
N VAL A 89 31.55 2.35 2.45
CA VAL A 89 30.44 2.03 1.54
C VAL A 89 30.76 0.80 0.71
N LYS A 90 31.92 0.78 0.02
CA LYS A 90 32.33 -0.37 -0.80
C LYS A 90 32.42 -1.66 0.02
N ARG A 91 32.94 -1.60 1.25
CA ARG A 91 33.03 -2.80 2.12
C ARG A 91 31.65 -3.24 2.60
N ASN A 92 30.74 -2.31 2.91
CA ASN A 92 29.34 -2.63 3.26
C ASN A 92 28.67 -3.35 2.10
N VAL A 93 28.71 -2.79 0.88
CA VAL A 93 28.11 -3.40 -0.31
C VAL A 93 28.70 -4.79 -0.57
N ALA A 94 30.01 -4.91 -0.57
CA ALA A 94 30.71 -6.19 -0.86
C ALA A 94 30.56 -7.26 0.26
N TYR A 95 29.98 -6.91 1.40
CA TYR A 95 30.00 -7.78 2.59
C TYR A 95 29.39 -9.16 2.34
N GLY A 96 28.22 -9.23 1.71
CA GLY A 96 27.52 -10.48 1.47
C GLY A 96 28.30 -11.45 0.57
N LEU A 97 28.97 -10.96 -0.47
CA LEU A 97 29.82 -11.78 -1.33
C LEU A 97 31.07 -12.27 -0.59
N ARG A 98 31.66 -11.41 0.25
CA ARG A 98 32.82 -11.81 1.06
C ARG A 98 32.45 -12.86 2.11
N ALA A 99 31.30 -12.71 2.77
CA ALA A 99 30.78 -13.69 3.73
C ALA A 99 30.53 -15.06 3.08
N ARG A 100 30.10 -15.07 1.83
CA ARG A 100 29.94 -16.29 1.01
C ARG A 100 31.25 -16.81 0.41
N ARG A 101 32.37 -16.18 0.71
CA ARG A 101 33.71 -16.54 0.17
C ARG A 101 33.77 -16.54 -1.35
N ALA A 102 33.05 -15.62 -2.00
CA ALA A 102 33.15 -15.45 -3.46
C ALA A 102 34.59 -15.12 -3.88
N PRO A 103 35.03 -15.51 -5.07
CA PRO A 103 36.34 -15.17 -5.60
C PRO A 103 36.59 -13.65 -5.62
N HIS A 104 37.79 -13.24 -5.27
CA HIS A 104 38.11 -11.80 -5.14
C HIS A 104 37.97 -11.04 -6.47
N ASP A 105 38.32 -11.67 -7.59
CA ASP A 105 38.18 -11.16 -8.94
C ASP A 105 36.74 -10.94 -9.40
N GLU A 106 35.76 -11.63 -8.79
CA GLU A 106 34.34 -11.42 -9.03
C GLU A 106 33.74 -10.31 -8.15
N ILE A 107 34.26 -10.11 -6.92
CA ILE A 107 33.67 -9.18 -5.95
C ILE A 107 33.79 -7.73 -6.44
N GLU A 108 34.98 -7.32 -6.90
CA GLU A 108 35.24 -5.94 -7.29
C GLU A 108 34.34 -5.47 -8.44
N PRO A 109 34.26 -6.19 -9.60
CA PRO A 109 33.39 -5.78 -10.70
C PRO A 109 31.90 -5.72 -10.30
N LYS A 110 31.39 -6.74 -9.59
CA LYS A 110 29.99 -6.77 -9.11
C LYS A 110 29.68 -5.60 -8.17
N CYS A 111 30.63 -5.28 -7.28
CA CYS A 111 30.48 -4.18 -6.33
C CYS A 111 30.45 -2.81 -7.06
N ASP A 112 31.33 -2.60 -8.02
CA ASP A 112 31.41 -1.36 -8.79
C ASP A 112 30.14 -1.18 -9.66
N GLU A 113 29.66 -2.24 -10.30
CA GLU A 113 28.40 -2.25 -11.05
C GLU A 113 27.20 -1.93 -10.14
N MET A 114 27.09 -2.58 -8.97
CA MET A 114 26.02 -2.33 -8.00
C MET A 114 26.05 -0.88 -7.49
N MET A 115 27.23 -0.36 -7.15
CA MET A 115 27.36 1.02 -6.70
C MET A 115 27.02 2.02 -7.80
N LYS A 116 27.32 1.70 -9.05
CA LYS A 116 26.98 2.53 -10.21
C LYS A 116 25.47 2.57 -10.44
N SER A 117 24.80 1.40 -10.41
CA SER A 117 23.35 1.32 -10.59
C SER A 117 22.58 2.11 -9.53
N LEU A 118 23.07 2.13 -8.30
CA LEU A 118 22.48 2.87 -7.19
C LEU A 118 22.96 4.32 -7.05
N GLY A 119 23.83 4.81 -7.97
CA GLY A 119 24.35 6.17 -7.98
C GLY A 119 25.25 6.53 -6.78
N ILE A 120 25.89 5.54 -6.14
CA ILE A 120 26.72 5.72 -4.94
C ILE A 120 28.23 5.49 -5.16
N SER A 121 28.68 5.35 -6.40
CA SER A 121 30.10 5.10 -6.72
C SER A 121 31.04 6.15 -6.14
N HIS A 122 30.61 7.42 -6.12
CA HIS A 122 31.42 8.53 -5.59
C HIS A 122 31.59 8.49 -4.06
N LEU A 123 30.87 7.61 -3.36
CA LEU A 123 30.88 7.47 -1.90
C LEU A 123 31.74 6.30 -1.42
N HIS A 124 32.36 5.54 -2.32
CA HIS A 124 32.99 4.22 -2.05
C HIS A 124 33.93 4.17 -0.87
N HIS A 125 34.64 5.28 -0.56
CA HIS A 125 35.59 5.37 0.57
C HIS A 125 34.96 5.91 1.86
N ARG A 126 33.73 6.47 1.81
CA ARG A 126 33.09 7.07 3.00
C ARG A 126 32.63 6.01 3.99
N LEU A 127 32.58 6.42 5.26
CA LEU A 127 31.95 5.64 6.34
C LEU A 127 30.47 6.02 6.47
N PRO A 128 29.59 5.11 6.97
CA PRO A 128 28.17 5.36 7.12
C PRO A 128 27.80 6.62 7.89
N LEU A 129 28.58 7.02 8.88
CA LEU A 129 28.37 8.24 9.67
C LEU A 129 28.42 9.52 8.83
N ASN A 130 29.13 9.51 7.71
CA ASN A 130 29.30 10.65 6.82
C ASN A 130 28.36 10.63 5.62
N LEU A 131 27.25 9.86 5.72
CA LEU A 131 26.24 9.71 4.67
C LEU A 131 24.91 10.33 5.11
N SER A 132 24.19 10.92 4.15
CA SER A 132 22.79 11.30 4.32
C SER A 132 21.90 10.05 4.51
N GLY A 133 20.65 10.25 4.95
CA GLY A 133 19.68 9.14 5.10
C GLY A 133 19.50 8.37 3.80
N GLY A 134 19.27 9.06 2.68
CA GLY A 134 19.09 8.43 1.37
C GLY A 134 20.34 7.72 0.86
N GLU A 135 21.55 8.26 1.13
CA GLU A 135 22.80 7.57 0.79
C GLU A 135 22.98 6.28 1.60
N ARG A 136 22.70 6.31 2.92
CA ARG A 136 22.72 5.10 3.77
C ARG A 136 21.76 4.05 3.28
N GLN A 137 20.56 4.45 2.88
CA GLN A 137 19.53 3.56 2.35
C GLN A 137 20.00 2.87 1.08
N ARG A 138 20.56 3.59 0.10
CA ARG A 138 21.10 3.00 -1.12
C ARG A 138 22.27 2.05 -0.87
N VAL A 139 23.10 2.33 0.10
CA VAL A 139 24.17 1.42 0.52
C VAL A 139 23.59 0.12 1.10
N ALA A 140 22.55 0.21 1.95
CA ALA A 140 21.89 -0.96 2.51
C ALA A 140 21.21 -1.83 1.43
N LEU A 141 20.55 -1.19 0.47
CA LEU A 141 20.00 -1.87 -0.71
C LEU A 141 21.09 -2.57 -1.52
N GLY A 142 22.19 -1.88 -1.82
CA GLY A 142 23.32 -2.48 -2.54
C GLY A 142 23.90 -3.68 -1.81
N ARG A 143 24.03 -3.62 -0.48
CA ARG A 143 24.49 -4.74 0.34
C ARG A 143 23.57 -5.96 0.27
N ALA A 144 22.25 -5.75 0.26
CA ALA A 144 21.28 -6.82 0.16
C ALA A 144 21.22 -7.40 -1.27
N LEU A 145 21.20 -6.55 -2.27
CA LEU A 145 21.00 -6.92 -3.68
C LEU A 145 22.23 -7.58 -4.33
N ILE A 146 23.46 -7.25 -3.88
CA ILE A 146 24.68 -7.76 -4.49
C ILE A 146 24.79 -9.29 -4.44
N THR A 147 24.13 -9.90 -3.47
CA THR A 147 24.06 -11.37 -3.32
C THR A 147 23.02 -12.01 -4.22
N GLN A 148 22.27 -11.22 -5.00
CA GLN A 148 21.19 -11.64 -5.89
C GLN A 148 20.21 -12.61 -5.20
N PRO A 149 19.59 -12.21 -4.07
CA PRO A 149 18.69 -13.08 -3.34
C PRO A 149 17.42 -13.33 -4.17
N ARG A 150 16.92 -14.58 -4.16
CA ARG A 150 15.61 -14.89 -4.77
C ARG A 150 14.44 -14.25 -4.02
N ILE A 151 14.61 -14.07 -2.72
CA ILE A 151 13.62 -13.40 -1.84
C ILE A 151 14.27 -12.21 -1.19
N LEU A 152 13.65 -11.04 -1.32
CA LEU A 152 14.10 -9.80 -0.71
C LEU A 152 12.98 -9.20 0.15
N LEU A 153 13.31 -8.93 1.40
CA LEU A 153 12.44 -8.33 2.39
C LEU A 153 12.92 -6.90 2.68
N LEU A 154 12.02 -5.94 2.53
CA LEU A 154 12.32 -4.51 2.61
C LEU A 154 11.43 -3.85 3.64
N ASP A 155 12.02 -3.26 4.68
CA ASP A 155 11.28 -2.55 5.72
C ASP A 155 11.43 -1.02 5.54
N GLU A 156 10.39 -0.38 5.01
CA GLU A 156 10.32 1.04 4.68
C GLU A 156 11.53 1.56 3.86
N PRO A 157 11.89 0.88 2.75
CA PRO A 157 13.14 1.14 2.02
C PRO A 157 13.17 2.49 1.29
N LEU A 158 12.07 3.23 1.20
CA LEU A 158 11.97 4.51 0.48
C LEU A 158 11.56 5.68 1.38
N SER A 159 11.41 5.45 2.70
CA SER A 159 10.83 6.43 3.64
C SER A 159 11.67 7.68 3.86
N ALA A 160 13.01 7.59 3.76
CA ALA A 160 13.94 8.70 4.02
C ALA A 160 14.29 9.53 2.77
N LEU A 161 13.59 9.31 1.65
CA LEU A 161 13.88 9.96 0.36
C LEU A 161 12.89 11.09 0.05
N ASP A 162 13.37 12.13 -0.65
CA ASP A 162 12.50 13.09 -1.30
C ASP A 162 11.68 12.43 -2.44
N GLU A 163 10.65 13.11 -2.93
CA GLU A 163 9.67 12.54 -3.86
C GLU A 163 10.30 12.10 -5.19
N ASN A 164 11.20 12.90 -5.77
CA ASN A 164 11.85 12.57 -7.03
C ASN A 164 12.75 11.34 -6.91
N LEU A 165 13.58 11.34 -5.87
CA LEU A 165 14.51 10.25 -5.61
C LEU A 165 13.79 8.95 -5.23
N ARG A 166 12.65 9.06 -4.54
CA ARG A 166 11.78 7.93 -4.23
C ARG A 166 11.24 7.27 -5.49
N ALA A 167 10.72 8.05 -6.44
CA ALA A 167 10.21 7.54 -7.71
C ALA A 167 11.31 6.84 -8.54
N GLU A 168 12.51 7.43 -8.62
CA GLU A 168 13.65 6.81 -9.30
C GLU A 168 14.04 5.47 -8.67
N LEU A 169 14.14 5.41 -7.36
CA LEU A 169 14.54 4.19 -6.67
C LEU A 169 13.43 3.12 -6.68
N ALA A 170 12.16 3.53 -6.63
CA ALA A 170 11.03 2.62 -6.81
C ALA A 170 11.10 1.93 -8.18
N ALA A 171 11.29 2.70 -9.25
CA ALA A 171 11.46 2.16 -10.59
C ALA A 171 12.68 1.23 -10.71
N GLU A 172 13.78 1.56 -10.04
CA GLU A 172 14.99 0.73 -10.02
C GLU A 172 14.74 -0.60 -9.28
N LEU A 173 14.03 -0.59 -8.14
CA LEU A 173 13.66 -1.80 -7.42
C LEU A 173 12.79 -2.74 -8.27
N VAL A 174 11.80 -2.19 -8.99
CA VAL A 174 10.97 -2.96 -9.92
C VAL A 174 11.81 -3.55 -11.04
N ARG A 175 12.75 -2.77 -11.62
CA ARG A 175 13.65 -3.24 -12.66
C ARG A 175 14.53 -4.39 -12.18
N ILE A 176 15.10 -4.26 -10.99
CA ILE A 176 15.95 -5.31 -10.37
C ILE A 176 15.12 -6.57 -10.11
N GLN A 177 13.94 -6.41 -9.48
CA GLN A 177 13.04 -7.53 -9.19
C GLN A 177 12.70 -8.33 -10.44
N ARG A 178 12.34 -7.63 -11.54
CA ARG A 178 12.04 -8.27 -12.82
C ARG A 178 13.26 -8.97 -13.43
N SER A 179 14.44 -8.35 -13.36
CA SER A 179 15.68 -8.93 -13.92
C SER A 179 16.12 -10.18 -13.18
N LEU A 180 15.91 -10.24 -11.87
CA LEU A 180 16.24 -11.38 -11.02
C LEU A 180 15.12 -12.43 -10.96
N HIS A 181 13.93 -12.15 -11.48
CA HIS A 181 12.70 -12.91 -11.21
C HIS A 181 12.52 -13.15 -9.70
N GLY A 182 12.89 -12.16 -8.89
CA GLY A 182 12.91 -12.23 -7.44
C GLY A 182 11.52 -12.02 -6.82
N THR A 183 11.28 -12.66 -5.69
CA THR A 183 10.07 -12.44 -4.86
C THR A 183 10.38 -11.38 -3.83
N PHE A 184 9.68 -10.23 -3.90
CA PHE A 184 9.93 -9.11 -3.00
C PHE A 184 8.73 -8.89 -2.07
N LEU A 185 9.02 -8.70 -0.79
CA LEU A 185 8.05 -8.21 0.20
C LEU A 185 8.53 -6.88 0.76
N HIS A 186 7.76 -5.83 0.51
CA HIS A 186 8.09 -4.46 0.83
C HIS A 186 7.06 -3.91 1.82
N VAL A 187 7.50 -3.49 2.97
CA VAL A 187 6.67 -2.80 3.98
C VAL A 187 6.71 -1.31 3.74
N CYS A 188 5.55 -0.67 3.59
CA CYS A 188 5.43 0.78 3.57
C CYS A 188 4.12 1.25 4.22
N HIS A 189 3.95 2.57 4.31
CA HIS A 189 2.72 3.20 4.81
C HIS A 189 2.03 4.08 3.75
N SER A 190 2.64 4.21 2.56
CA SER A 190 2.13 5.05 1.47
C SER A 190 1.45 4.21 0.40
N LEU A 191 0.19 4.56 0.08
CA LEU A 191 -0.55 3.93 -1.00
C LEU A 191 0.06 4.29 -2.37
N ASP A 192 0.61 5.52 -2.50
CA ASP A 192 1.22 5.98 -3.73
C ASP A 192 2.51 5.19 -4.02
N GLU A 193 3.36 4.99 -2.99
CA GLU A 193 4.55 4.15 -3.08
C GLU A 193 4.21 2.70 -3.47
N ALA A 194 3.16 2.14 -2.86
CA ALA A 194 2.71 0.80 -3.23
C ALA A 194 2.20 0.73 -4.68
N ALA A 195 1.55 1.79 -5.17
CA ALA A 195 1.06 1.86 -6.55
C ALA A 195 2.19 1.85 -7.59
N ASP A 196 3.37 2.38 -7.23
CA ASP A 196 4.52 2.45 -8.12
C ASP A 196 5.24 1.08 -8.27
N VAL A 197 5.13 0.19 -7.27
CA VAL A 197 5.98 -1.02 -7.23
C VAL A 197 5.21 -2.34 -7.16
N ALA A 198 3.99 -2.36 -6.61
CA ALA A 198 3.34 -3.61 -6.23
C ALA A 198 2.56 -4.29 -7.37
N ASP A 199 2.74 -5.59 -7.52
CA ASP A 199 1.79 -6.45 -8.25
C ASP A 199 0.51 -6.65 -7.41
N ARG A 200 0.68 -6.94 -6.11
CA ARG A 200 -0.41 -7.04 -5.13
C ARG A 200 -0.02 -6.38 -3.81
N VAL A 201 -1.03 -5.99 -3.07
CA VAL A 201 -0.87 -5.43 -1.73
C VAL A 201 -1.66 -6.24 -0.70
N ALA A 202 -1.10 -6.35 0.50
CA ALA A 202 -1.77 -6.88 1.68
C ALA A 202 -1.97 -5.72 2.67
N ILE A 203 -3.22 -5.43 3.04
CA ILE A 203 -3.53 -4.41 4.04
C ILE A 203 -3.60 -5.05 5.41
N MET A 204 -2.80 -4.52 6.32
CA MET A 204 -2.69 -5.00 7.69
C MET A 204 -3.27 -3.99 8.68
N ARG A 205 -4.01 -4.48 9.68
CA ARG A 205 -4.56 -3.70 10.77
C ARG A 205 -4.59 -4.53 12.06
N ASP A 206 -4.19 -3.94 13.17
CA ASP A 206 -4.31 -4.51 14.53
C ASP A 206 -3.80 -5.97 14.58
N GLY A 207 -2.63 -6.23 13.98
CA GLY A 207 -1.99 -7.55 13.96
C GLY A 207 -2.64 -8.60 13.05
N THR A 208 -3.56 -8.20 12.14
CA THR A 208 -4.23 -9.10 11.20
C THR A 208 -4.15 -8.58 9.76
N ILE A 209 -4.24 -9.48 8.78
CA ILE A 209 -4.41 -9.10 7.37
C ILE A 209 -5.89 -8.93 7.09
N VAL A 210 -6.28 -7.73 6.66
CA VAL A 210 -7.69 -7.36 6.42
C VAL A 210 -8.10 -7.63 4.98
N GLN A 211 -7.20 -7.37 4.03
CA GLN A 211 -7.47 -7.59 2.60
C GLN A 211 -6.18 -7.80 1.82
N VAL A 212 -6.23 -8.65 0.81
CA VAL A 212 -5.13 -8.87 -0.16
C VAL A 212 -5.72 -8.78 -1.57
N GLY A 213 -5.03 -8.11 -2.48
CA GLY A 213 -5.44 -7.97 -3.89
C GLY A 213 -4.56 -6.98 -4.63
N THR A 214 -4.85 -6.72 -5.88
CA THR A 214 -4.25 -5.58 -6.60
C THR A 214 -4.75 -4.26 -6.01
N ILE A 215 -4.00 -3.18 -6.18
CA ILE A 215 -4.42 -1.85 -5.72
C ILE A 215 -5.78 -1.47 -6.32
N ALA A 216 -5.97 -1.74 -7.61
CA ALA A 216 -7.23 -1.45 -8.30
C ALA A 216 -8.42 -2.20 -7.69
N GLU A 217 -8.25 -3.50 -7.37
CA GLU A 217 -9.29 -4.29 -6.70
C GLU A 217 -9.63 -3.76 -5.31
N ILE A 218 -8.60 -3.43 -4.50
CA ILE A 218 -8.80 -2.92 -3.14
C ILE A 218 -9.46 -1.54 -3.14
N ILE A 219 -9.08 -0.68 -4.09
CA ILE A 219 -9.70 0.63 -4.28
C ILE A 219 -11.17 0.49 -4.70
N ALA A 220 -11.46 -0.35 -5.70
CA ALA A 220 -12.81 -0.54 -6.22
C ALA A 220 -13.73 -1.29 -5.24
N ARG A 221 -13.16 -2.22 -4.44
CA ARG A 221 -13.92 -3.13 -3.56
C ARG A 221 -13.24 -3.27 -2.19
N PRO A 222 -13.28 -2.24 -1.37
CA PRO A 222 -12.72 -2.33 -0.02
C PRO A 222 -13.50 -3.33 0.83
N ALA A 223 -12.78 -4.22 1.55
CA ALA A 223 -13.39 -5.25 2.39
C ALA A 223 -14.04 -4.70 3.68
N SER A 224 -13.73 -3.45 4.04
CA SER A 224 -14.27 -2.82 5.26
C SER A 224 -14.23 -1.30 5.15
N LEU A 225 -14.96 -0.62 6.05
CA LEU A 225 -14.89 0.85 6.19
C LEU A 225 -13.45 1.32 6.50
N PHE A 226 -12.68 0.53 7.23
CA PHE A 226 -11.27 0.83 7.48
C PHE A 226 -10.47 0.85 6.17
N VAL A 227 -10.59 -0.19 5.33
CA VAL A 227 -9.88 -0.24 4.05
C VAL A 227 -10.32 0.90 3.14
N ALA A 228 -11.60 1.21 3.07
CA ALA A 228 -12.11 2.34 2.31
C ALA A 228 -11.48 3.67 2.75
N ARG A 229 -11.41 3.94 4.07
CA ARG A 229 -10.76 5.14 4.62
C ARG A 229 -9.26 5.14 4.37
N PHE A 230 -8.60 4.02 4.59
CA PHE A 230 -7.16 3.86 4.40
C PHE A 230 -6.76 4.11 2.93
N THR A 231 -7.62 3.68 1.98
CA THR A 231 -7.46 3.96 0.55
C THR A 231 -8.08 5.29 0.08
N ARG A 232 -8.25 6.25 1.01
CA ARG A 232 -8.63 7.64 0.75
C ARG A 232 -10.04 7.84 0.18
N ALA A 233 -10.99 6.92 0.39
CA ALA A 233 -12.40 7.24 0.16
C ALA A 233 -12.85 8.36 1.11
N ARG A 234 -13.72 9.26 0.68
CA ARG A 234 -14.08 10.47 1.45
C ARG A 234 -15.56 10.64 1.69
N ASN A 235 -16.42 10.12 0.82
CA ASN A 235 -17.86 10.20 1.01
C ASN A 235 -18.36 8.96 1.75
N PHE A 236 -18.71 9.12 3.03
CA PHE A 236 -19.27 8.09 3.90
C PHE A 236 -20.67 8.55 4.28
N LEU A 237 -21.69 8.00 3.60
CA LEU A 237 -23.07 8.45 3.70
C LEU A 237 -23.89 7.40 4.46
N ASN A 238 -24.45 7.82 5.57
CA ASN A 238 -25.34 6.96 6.35
C ASN A 238 -26.73 6.92 5.73
N GLY A 239 -27.31 5.74 5.64
CA GLY A 239 -28.61 5.53 5.04
C GLY A 239 -29.26 4.21 5.46
N THR A 240 -30.38 3.91 4.82
CA THR A 240 -31.09 2.64 5.00
C THR A 240 -31.18 1.93 3.65
N ALA A 241 -30.62 0.73 3.58
CA ALA A 241 -30.68 -0.10 2.37
C ALA A 241 -31.97 -0.92 2.35
N ARG A 242 -32.62 -0.96 1.17
CA ARG A 242 -33.78 -1.80 0.86
C ARG A 242 -33.50 -2.61 -0.39
N PRO A 243 -33.92 -3.88 -0.47
CA PRO A 243 -33.78 -4.69 -1.66
C PRO A 243 -34.40 -4.00 -2.89
N ALA A 244 -33.73 -4.10 -4.04
CA ALA A 244 -34.22 -3.67 -5.34
C ALA A 244 -34.16 -4.83 -6.34
N ALA A 245 -34.68 -4.65 -7.54
CA ALA A 245 -34.65 -5.67 -8.59
C ALA A 245 -33.20 -6.07 -8.96
N CYS A 246 -32.27 -5.11 -8.89
CA CYS A 246 -30.83 -5.34 -9.01
C CYS A 246 -30.14 -4.65 -7.84
N GLY A 247 -29.47 -5.41 -6.96
CA GLY A 247 -28.77 -4.87 -5.80
C GLY A 247 -29.69 -4.29 -4.71
N CYS A 248 -29.43 -3.05 -4.28
CA CYS A 248 -30.29 -2.35 -3.32
C CYS A 248 -30.46 -0.85 -3.64
N ARG A 249 -31.57 -0.30 -3.16
CA ARG A 249 -31.80 1.14 -3.06
C ARG A 249 -31.43 1.60 -1.66
N ILE A 250 -30.73 2.71 -1.59
CA ILE A 250 -30.24 3.31 -0.36
C ILE A 250 -30.94 4.65 -0.18
N ASP A 251 -31.79 4.74 0.83
CA ASP A 251 -32.44 5.99 1.22
C ASP A 251 -31.50 6.74 2.19
N LEU A 252 -30.99 7.88 1.73
CA LEU A 252 -30.16 8.79 2.52
C LEU A 252 -31.04 9.85 3.25
N ALA A 253 -30.40 10.65 4.11
CA ALA A 253 -31.06 11.78 4.71
C ALA A 253 -31.58 12.77 3.66
N ASN A 254 -32.66 13.50 3.97
CA ASN A 254 -33.26 14.55 3.12
C ASN A 254 -33.81 14.07 1.75
N GLY A 255 -34.20 12.79 1.66
CA GLY A 255 -34.88 12.25 0.48
C GLY A 255 -33.96 11.90 -0.71
N VAL A 256 -32.65 12.03 -0.55
CA VAL A 256 -31.70 11.55 -1.57
C VAL A 256 -31.68 10.03 -1.59
N SER A 257 -31.78 9.43 -2.77
CA SER A 257 -31.74 8.01 -2.98
C SER A 257 -30.60 7.64 -3.92
N LEU A 258 -29.90 6.54 -3.59
CA LEU A 258 -28.85 5.94 -4.43
C LEU A 258 -29.21 4.50 -4.75
N ALA A 259 -28.75 4.01 -5.89
CA ALA A 259 -28.73 2.58 -6.17
C ALA A 259 -27.32 2.01 -5.96
N ALA A 260 -27.24 0.72 -5.61
CA ALA A 260 -25.98 0.00 -5.50
C ALA A 260 -26.17 -1.43 -6.05
N ASP A 261 -25.48 -1.74 -7.15
CA ASP A 261 -25.69 -3.00 -7.89
C ASP A 261 -25.28 -4.26 -7.11
N ARG A 262 -24.30 -4.12 -6.19
CA ARG A 262 -23.69 -5.26 -5.48
C ARG A 262 -24.06 -5.32 -4.00
N CYS A 263 -25.17 -4.73 -3.65
CA CYS A 263 -25.61 -4.69 -2.27
C CYS A 263 -26.63 -5.82 -1.99
N THR A 264 -26.38 -6.55 -0.91
CA THR A 264 -27.35 -7.51 -0.33
C THR A 264 -27.76 -7.10 1.07
N ALA A 265 -27.24 -5.97 1.57
CA ALA A 265 -27.52 -5.46 2.91
C ALA A 265 -28.95 -4.95 3.01
N GLN A 266 -29.55 -5.11 4.20
CA GLN A 266 -30.86 -4.55 4.57
C GLN A 266 -30.74 -3.78 5.90
N GLY A 267 -31.47 -2.68 6.01
CA GLY A 267 -31.45 -1.87 7.22
C GLY A 267 -30.34 -0.81 7.23
N PRO A 268 -29.87 -0.36 8.41
CA PRO A 268 -28.89 0.70 8.54
C PRO A 268 -27.55 0.34 7.90
N ILE A 269 -27.05 1.25 7.03
CA ILE A 269 -25.78 1.05 6.30
C ILE A 269 -24.97 2.35 6.27
N THR A 270 -23.69 2.21 5.90
CA THR A 270 -22.87 3.30 5.38
C THR A 270 -22.55 3.02 3.92
N ALA A 271 -23.01 3.90 3.03
CA ALA A 271 -22.60 3.90 1.62
C ALA A 271 -21.28 4.67 1.49
N VAL A 272 -20.34 4.09 0.76
CA VAL A 272 -19.03 4.69 0.51
C VAL A 272 -18.87 4.93 -0.98
N ILE A 273 -18.57 6.18 -1.34
CA ILE A 273 -18.39 6.64 -2.70
C ILE A 273 -17.07 7.38 -2.78
N ARG A 274 -16.29 7.15 -3.81
CA ARG A 274 -15.07 7.91 -4.03
C ARG A 274 -15.37 9.23 -4.70
N PRO A 275 -14.69 10.33 -4.33
CA PRO A 275 -14.90 11.63 -4.94
C PRO A 275 -14.67 11.64 -6.45
N GLU A 276 -13.74 10.83 -6.92
CA GLU A 276 -13.39 10.69 -8.36
C GLU A 276 -14.42 9.91 -9.18
N ASP A 277 -15.30 9.14 -8.54
CA ASP A 277 -16.33 8.33 -9.19
C ASP A 277 -17.66 9.10 -9.35
N VAL A 278 -17.78 10.27 -8.70
CA VAL A 278 -18.94 11.15 -8.83
C VAL A 278 -18.84 11.94 -10.12
N GLN A 279 -19.85 11.81 -10.99
CA GLN A 279 -19.89 12.44 -12.31
C GLN A 279 -20.60 13.78 -12.24
N ILE A 280 -19.97 14.84 -12.72
CA ILE A 280 -20.61 16.16 -12.87
C ILE A 280 -21.41 16.17 -14.15
N LEU A 281 -22.69 16.55 -14.06
CA LEU A 281 -23.60 16.62 -15.18
C LEU A 281 -23.72 18.06 -15.70
N ASN A 282 -23.78 18.21 -17.02
CA ASN A 282 -24.05 19.51 -17.70
C ASN A 282 -25.45 19.47 -18.29
N GLY A 283 -26.28 20.49 -18.01
CA GLY A 283 -27.62 20.67 -18.60
C GLY A 283 -28.76 20.15 -17.68
N ALA A 284 -29.99 20.27 -18.20
CA ALA A 284 -31.19 19.83 -17.50
C ALA A 284 -31.32 18.30 -17.61
N PHE A 285 -31.16 17.61 -16.54
CA PHE A 285 -31.43 16.18 -16.43
C PHE A 285 -32.73 15.96 -15.64
N GLN A 286 -33.50 14.92 -16.04
CA GLN A 286 -34.65 14.49 -15.26
C GLN A 286 -34.19 13.82 -13.97
N ASP A 287 -34.95 13.98 -12.90
CA ASP A 287 -34.72 13.30 -11.62
C ASP A 287 -34.78 11.78 -11.81
N THR A 288 -33.61 11.17 -11.96
CA THR A 288 -33.41 9.73 -12.01
C THR A 288 -32.63 9.28 -10.78
N ASP A 289 -32.79 8.03 -10.38
CA ASP A 289 -32.03 7.44 -9.25
C ASP A 289 -30.52 7.70 -9.45
N GLY A 290 -29.87 8.19 -8.38
CA GLY A 290 -28.44 8.49 -8.36
C GLY A 290 -28.07 9.91 -8.84
N VAL A 291 -29.02 10.75 -9.26
CA VAL A 291 -28.78 12.18 -9.54
C VAL A 291 -28.99 12.99 -8.27
N ILE A 292 -28.00 13.77 -7.91
CA ILE A 292 -27.99 14.60 -6.70
C ILE A 292 -27.81 16.05 -7.11
N ARG A 293 -28.68 16.92 -6.65
CA ARG A 293 -28.55 18.38 -6.77
C ARG A 293 -27.94 18.91 -5.47
N GLY A 294 -26.81 19.61 -5.55
CA GLY A 294 -26.15 20.17 -4.39
C GLY A 294 -25.66 21.59 -4.64
N ARG A 295 -25.61 22.39 -3.57
CA ARG A 295 -25.02 23.73 -3.58
C ARG A 295 -23.52 23.63 -3.33
N VAL A 296 -22.73 24.34 -4.11
CA VAL A 296 -21.27 24.44 -3.95
C VAL A 296 -20.95 25.21 -2.68
N MET A 297 -20.32 24.53 -1.73
CA MET A 297 -19.87 25.12 -0.45
C MET A 297 -18.41 25.58 -0.52
N SER A 298 -17.58 24.87 -1.25
CA SER A 298 -16.19 25.28 -1.48
C SER A 298 -15.63 24.68 -2.76
N LEU A 299 -14.71 25.41 -3.37
CA LEU A 299 -13.92 25.00 -4.55
C LEU A 299 -12.45 25.15 -4.21
N ARG A 300 -11.67 24.09 -4.40
CA ARG A 300 -10.23 24.08 -4.17
C ARG A 300 -9.51 23.58 -5.40
N ALA A 301 -8.93 24.50 -6.15
CA ALA A 301 -8.09 24.14 -7.30
C ALA A 301 -6.82 23.41 -6.84
N LYS A 302 -6.54 22.30 -7.47
CA LYS A 302 -5.32 21.50 -7.37
C LYS A 302 -4.69 21.35 -8.75
N PRO A 303 -3.42 21.00 -8.89
CA PRO A 303 -2.76 20.93 -10.19
C PRO A 303 -3.47 20.04 -11.22
N MET A 304 -4.12 18.95 -10.81
CA MET A 304 -4.71 17.94 -11.70
C MET A 304 -6.24 17.86 -11.63
N PHE A 305 -6.88 18.56 -10.69
CA PHE A 305 -8.33 18.53 -10.49
C PHE A 305 -8.81 19.71 -9.65
N THR A 306 -10.11 19.98 -9.68
CA THR A 306 -10.76 20.84 -8.70
C THR A 306 -11.53 19.99 -7.70
N GLU A 307 -11.24 20.16 -6.41
CA GLU A 307 -11.99 19.55 -5.32
C GLU A 307 -13.19 20.43 -4.99
N ILE A 308 -14.39 19.85 -5.00
CA ILE A 308 -15.65 20.53 -4.80
C ILE A 308 -16.34 19.90 -3.59
N LEU A 309 -16.76 20.71 -2.66
CA LEU A 309 -17.62 20.30 -1.56
C LEU A 309 -19.05 20.76 -1.89
N LEU A 310 -19.97 19.81 -1.99
CA LEU A 310 -21.40 20.05 -2.22
C LEU A 310 -22.20 19.83 -0.93
N ASP A 311 -23.18 20.67 -0.68
CA ASP A 311 -24.26 20.43 0.26
C ASP A 311 -25.55 20.09 -0.52
N ALA A 312 -25.99 18.86 -0.35
CA ALA A 312 -27.25 18.34 -0.89
C ALA A 312 -28.16 17.85 0.25
N GLY A 313 -28.06 18.47 1.43
CA GLY A 313 -28.58 17.94 2.69
C GLY A 313 -27.71 16.77 3.23
N ILE A 314 -26.74 16.37 2.46
CA ILE A 314 -25.60 15.52 2.79
C ILE A 314 -24.34 16.19 2.26
N SER A 315 -23.24 16.08 2.97
CA SER A 315 -21.95 16.59 2.50
C SER A 315 -21.34 15.61 1.51
N LEU A 316 -21.09 16.07 0.28
CA LEU A 316 -20.50 15.26 -0.80
C LEU A 316 -19.26 15.94 -1.37
N VAL A 317 -18.14 15.22 -1.36
CA VAL A 317 -16.91 15.66 -2.02
C VAL A 317 -16.85 15.10 -3.43
N VAL A 318 -16.56 15.94 -4.41
CA VAL A 318 -16.46 15.61 -5.83
C VAL A 318 -15.11 16.08 -6.36
N LEU A 319 -14.48 15.31 -7.25
CA LEU A 319 -13.28 15.73 -7.96
C LEU A 319 -13.58 15.99 -9.43
N ASP A 320 -13.46 17.24 -9.86
CA ASP A 320 -13.53 17.60 -11.27
C ASP A 320 -12.15 17.50 -11.92
N ARG A 321 -11.94 16.48 -12.75
CA ARG A 321 -10.75 16.28 -13.57
C ARG A 321 -10.93 16.80 -15.00
N THR A 322 -12.14 17.19 -15.36
CA THR A 322 -12.52 17.55 -16.74
C THR A 322 -12.52 19.05 -16.99
N GLY A 323 -12.39 19.85 -15.93
CA GLY A 323 -12.49 21.32 -16.01
C GLY A 323 -13.91 21.82 -16.22
N ARG A 324 -14.94 21.00 -16.03
CA ARG A 324 -16.35 21.37 -16.22
C ARG A 324 -16.83 22.44 -15.22
N THR A 325 -16.11 22.61 -14.12
CA THR A 325 -16.44 23.56 -13.05
C THR A 325 -15.54 24.78 -13.04
N GLN A 326 -14.83 25.09 -14.13
CA GLN A 326 -13.95 26.27 -14.20
C GLN A 326 -14.70 27.59 -13.97
N GLU A 327 -15.97 27.66 -14.38
CA GLU A 327 -16.83 28.85 -14.21
C GLU A 327 -17.74 28.74 -12.96
N ALA A 328 -17.67 27.64 -12.21
CA ALA A 328 -18.51 27.46 -11.03
C ALA A 328 -18.00 28.30 -9.86
N HIS A 329 -18.94 28.89 -9.09
CA HIS A 329 -18.67 29.69 -7.93
C HIS A 329 -19.31 29.08 -6.67
N VAL A 330 -18.83 29.48 -5.52
CA VAL A 330 -19.45 29.13 -4.24
C VAL A 330 -20.87 29.70 -4.21
N GLY A 331 -21.84 28.84 -3.90
CA GLY A 331 -23.27 29.16 -3.91
C GLY A 331 -24.02 28.66 -5.13
N ASP A 332 -23.33 28.30 -6.21
CA ASP A 332 -23.96 27.74 -7.41
C ASP A 332 -24.55 26.34 -7.15
N GLU A 333 -25.56 25.97 -7.90
CA GLU A 333 -26.12 24.62 -7.90
C GLU A 333 -25.41 23.75 -8.95
N LEU A 334 -24.94 22.58 -8.52
CA LEU A 334 -24.43 21.56 -9.42
C LEU A 334 -25.27 20.29 -9.35
N LEU A 335 -25.43 19.67 -10.51
CA LEU A 335 -26.00 18.33 -10.65
C LEU A 335 -24.85 17.33 -10.77
N VAL A 336 -24.90 16.30 -9.94
CA VAL A 336 -23.93 15.20 -9.99
C VAL A 336 -24.66 13.86 -10.05
N ARG A 337 -24.02 12.89 -10.66
CA ARG A 337 -24.52 11.51 -10.73
C ARG A 337 -23.57 10.58 -10.02
N VAL A 338 -24.11 9.68 -9.22
CA VAL A 338 -23.40 8.56 -8.59
C VAL A 338 -23.81 7.29 -9.31
N PRO A 339 -22.91 6.67 -10.12
CA PRO A 339 -23.20 5.40 -10.78
C PRO A 339 -23.40 4.27 -9.77
N PRO A 340 -24.37 3.36 -9.94
CA PRO A 340 -24.65 2.27 -8.98
C PRO A 340 -23.50 1.31 -8.74
N GLU A 341 -22.67 1.08 -9.76
CA GLU A 341 -21.55 0.16 -9.76
C GLU A 341 -20.38 0.61 -8.85
N VAL A 342 -20.29 1.92 -8.51
CA VAL A 342 -19.20 2.48 -7.68
C VAL A 342 -19.59 2.61 -6.20
N VAL A 343 -20.84 2.34 -5.85
CA VAL A 343 -21.33 2.45 -4.49
C VAL A 343 -20.97 1.20 -3.70
N ASN A 344 -20.07 1.34 -2.73
CA ASN A 344 -19.75 0.26 -1.79
C ASN A 344 -20.61 0.41 -0.53
N VAL A 345 -21.23 -0.69 -0.08
CA VAL A 345 -22.18 -0.67 1.03
C VAL A 345 -21.69 -1.53 2.19
N PHE A 346 -21.68 -0.96 3.37
CA PHE A 346 -21.26 -1.65 4.59
C PHE A 346 -22.38 -1.63 5.62
N PRO A 347 -22.75 -2.79 6.22
CA PRO A 347 -23.68 -2.84 7.31
C PRO A 347 -23.19 -1.96 8.47
N ARG A 348 -24.10 -1.22 9.08
CA ARG A 348 -23.82 -0.45 10.28
C ARG A 348 -24.30 -1.23 11.50
N SER A 349 -23.37 -1.52 12.42
CA SER A 349 -23.76 -2.09 13.70
C SER A 349 -24.65 -1.08 14.47
N PRO A 350 -25.68 -1.56 15.18
CA PRO A 350 -26.55 -0.66 15.98
C PRO A 350 -25.80 0.16 17.03
N ASP A 351 -24.58 -0.30 17.40
CA ASP A 351 -23.76 0.26 18.48
C ASP A 351 -22.54 1.04 17.98
N ALA A 352 -22.50 1.49 16.71
CA ALA A 352 -21.38 2.21 16.13
C ALA A 352 -21.68 3.69 15.83
#